data_b96a673e804773bd6eca958a3c507b84
#
_entry.id   b96a673e804773bd6eca958a3c507b84
#
_cell.length_a   1.000
_cell.length_b   1.000
_cell.length_c   1.000
_cell.angle_alpha   90.00
_cell.angle_beta   90.00
_cell.angle_gamma   90.00
#
_symmetry.space_group_name_H-M   'P 1'
#
loop_
_entity.id
_entity.type
_entity.pdbx_description
1 polymer ?
#
loop_
_entity_poly.entity_id
_entity_poly.type
_entity_poly.pdbx_seq_one_letter_code
_entity_poly.pdbx_strand_id
1 'polypeptide(L)'
;LTAQQIAEQLGVSYSSFRKLFKEYTGISPALYQQDLKLQRAKELLSTTDLFVKEIAYMLNFDSPDYFSSKFKRKTGLKPSDFRNIDRK
;
A
#
# COMPACT_ATOMS: atom_id res chain seq x y z
N LEU A 1 10.88 -4.03 1.40
CA LEU A 1 11.06 -5.38 0.85
C LEU A 1 9.86 -5.79 0.02
N THR A 2 10.12 -6.37 -1.15
CA THR A 2 9.05 -6.99 -1.94
C THR A 2 8.81 -8.42 -1.44
N ALA A 3 7.64 -8.98 -1.79
CA ALA A 3 7.35 -10.37 -1.46
C ALA A 3 8.39 -11.34 -2.05
N GLN A 4 8.85 -11.05 -3.27
CA GLN A 4 9.86 -11.87 -3.92
C GLN A 4 11.20 -11.81 -3.16
N GLN A 5 11.60 -10.63 -2.70
CA GLN A 5 12.83 -10.48 -1.92
C GLN A 5 12.74 -11.23 -0.59
N ILE A 6 11.60 -11.20 0.05
CA ILE A 6 11.39 -11.96 1.30
C ILE A 6 11.51 -13.46 1.04
N ALA A 7 10.91 -13.95 -0.04
CA ALA A 7 11.00 -15.36 -0.42
C ALA A 7 12.45 -15.78 -0.68
N GLU A 8 13.23 -14.93 -1.34
CA GLU A 8 14.65 -15.19 -1.59
C GLU A 8 15.44 -15.30 -0.29
N GLN A 9 15.20 -14.41 0.66
CA GLN A 9 15.85 -14.43 1.96
C GLN A 9 15.54 -15.71 2.75
N LEU A 10 14.33 -16.23 2.60
CA LEU A 10 13.91 -17.45 3.28
C LEU A 10 14.36 -18.71 2.55
N GLY A 11 14.96 -18.58 1.37
CA GLY A 11 15.43 -19.73 0.61
C GLY A 11 14.33 -20.58 0.00
N VAL A 12 13.15 -20.01 -0.21
CA VAL A 12 12.02 -20.70 -0.82
C VAL A 12 11.67 -20.04 -2.16
N SER A 13 11.02 -20.79 -3.05
CA SER A 13 10.55 -20.21 -4.30
C SER A 13 9.44 -19.20 -4.01
N TYR A 14 9.31 -18.19 -4.89
CA TYR A 14 8.25 -17.21 -4.74
C TYR A 14 6.86 -17.85 -4.74
N SER A 15 6.65 -18.86 -5.57
CA SER A 15 5.37 -19.57 -5.62
C SER A 15 5.04 -20.26 -4.30
N SER A 16 6.01 -20.94 -3.70
CA SER A 16 5.84 -21.59 -2.39
C SER A 16 5.59 -20.57 -1.29
N PHE A 17 6.37 -19.47 -1.28
CA PHE A 17 6.20 -18.40 -0.31
C PHE A 17 4.81 -17.79 -0.42
N ARG A 18 4.35 -17.49 -1.64
CA ARG A 18 3.04 -16.90 -1.88
C ARG A 18 1.91 -17.77 -1.34
N LYS A 19 2.02 -19.08 -1.55
CA LYS A 19 1.02 -20.04 -1.06
C LYS A 19 0.99 -20.08 0.46
N LEU A 20 2.15 -20.18 1.11
CA LEU A 20 2.25 -20.20 2.56
C LEU A 20 1.75 -18.89 3.17
N PHE A 21 2.13 -17.76 2.57
CA PHE A 21 1.71 -16.45 3.07
C PHE A 21 0.18 -16.33 3.06
N LYS A 22 -0.45 -16.77 1.97
CA LYS A 22 -1.91 -16.72 1.85
C LYS A 22 -2.58 -17.64 2.87
N GLU A 23 -2.02 -18.81 3.14
CA GLU A 23 -2.55 -19.74 4.15
C GLU A 23 -2.52 -19.13 5.55
N TYR A 24 -1.44 -18.43 5.90
CA TYR A 24 -1.28 -17.84 7.23
C TYR A 24 -2.06 -16.54 7.41
N THR A 25 -2.11 -15.68 6.40
CA THR A 25 -2.69 -14.33 6.52
C THR A 25 -4.06 -14.20 5.87
N GLY A 26 -4.43 -15.14 4.99
CA GLY A 26 -5.67 -15.07 4.22
C GLY A 26 -5.60 -14.13 3.01
N ILE A 27 -4.48 -13.44 2.78
CA ILE A 27 -4.30 -12.52 1.65
C ILE A 27 -3.00 -12.83 0.91
N SER A 28 -2.94 -12.43 -0.37
CA SER A 28 -1.71 -12.61 -1.14
C SER A 28 -0.65 -11.60 -0.72
N PRO A 29 0.65 -11.92 -0.89
CA PRO A 29 1.72 -10.95 -0.58
C PRO A 29 1.57 -9.63 -1.34
N ALA A 30 1.09 -9.65 -2.57
CA ALA A 30 0.90 -8.43 -3.36
C ALA A 30 -0.15 -7.51 -2.72
N LEU A 31 -1.28 -8.08 -2.27
CA LEU A 31 -2.30 -7.31 -1.56
C LEU A 31 -1.81 -6.80 -0.22
N TYR A 32 -1.05 -7.60 0.50
CA TYR A 32 -0.47 -7.18 1.77
C TYR A 32 0.47 -5.99 1.58
N GLN A 33 1.35 -6.04 0.56
CA GLN A 33 2.24 -4.93 0.23
C GLN A 33 1.44 -3.67 -0.12
N GLN A 34 0.38 -3.81 -0.90
CA GLN A 34 -0.46 -2.68 -1.25
C GLN A 34 -1.15 -2.07 -0.02
N ASP A 35 -1.63 -2.91 0.89
CA ASP A 35 -2.24 -2.44 2.14
C ASP A 35 -1.23 -1.64 2.98
N LEU A 36 0.01 -2.11 3.08
CA LEU A 36 1.07 -1.39 3.78
C LEU A 36 1.33 -0.02 3.15
N LYS A 37 1.37 0.06 1.82
CA LYS A 37 1.52 1.34 1.11
C LYS A 37 0.37 2.28 1.43
N LEU A 38 -0.85 1.79 1.44
CA LEU A 38 -2.02 2.62 1.73
C LEU A 38 -2.03 3.10 3.17
N GLN A 39 -1.59 2.29 4.12
CA GLN A 39 -1.45 2.72 5.51
C GLN A 39 -0.38 3.79 5.64
N ARG A 40 0.75 3.63 4.97
CA ARG A 40 1.79 4.66 4.94
C ARG A 40 1.27 5.96 4.33
N ALA A 41 0.43 5.86 3.28
CA ALA A 41 -0.20 7.01 2.66
C ALA A 41 -1.07 7.77 3.67
N LYS A 42 -1.85 7.06 4.50
CA LYS A 42 -2.65 7.72 5.54
C LYS A 42 -1.77 8.52 6.49
N GLU A 43 -0.65 7.97 6.93
CA GLU A 43 0.30 8.67 7.79
C GLU A 43 0.84 9.92 7.11
N LEU A 44 1.27 9.82 5.86
CA LEU A 44 1.81 10.95 5.13
C LEU A 44 0.77 12.03 4.88
N LEU A 45 -0.47 11.65 4.61
CA LEU A 45 -1.56 12.59 4.44
C LEU A 45 -1.87 13.34 5.74
N SER A 46 -1.74 12.67 6.88
CA SER A 46 -2.04 13.26 8.19
C SER A 46 -0.90 14.09 8.75
N THR A 47 0.34 13.70 8.49
CA THR A 47 1.51 14.29 9.15
C THR A 47 2.35 15.22 8.27
N THR A 48 2.09 15.27 6.96
CA THR A 48 2.86 16.10 6.02
C THR A 48 1.96 16.95 5.15
N ASP A 49 2.55 17.94 4.48
CA ASP A 49 1.87 18.77 3.49
C ASP A 49 2.19 18.34 2.06
N LEU A 50 2.72 17.14 1.87
CA LEU A 50 3.01 16.61 0.55
C LEU A 50 1.74 16.53 -0.31
N PHE A 51 1.87 16.85 -1.60
CA PHE A 51 0.76 16.70 -2.51
C PHE A 51 0.43 15.21 -2.68
N VAL A 52 -0.84 14.93 -2.99
CA VAL A 52 -1.29 13.55 -3.21
C VAL A 52 -0.44 12.85 -4.28
N LYS A 53 -0.11 13.56 -5.38
CA LYS A 53 0.73 12.99 -6.43
C LYS A 53 2.14 12.65 -5.94
N GLU A 54 2.70 13.47 -5.05
CA GLU A 54 4.02 13.21 -4.49
C GLU A 54 4.01 11.94 -3.62
N ILE A 55 2.98 11.77 -2.81
CA ILE A 55 2.79 10.57 -1.99
C ILE A 55 2.68 9.34 -2.88
N ALA A 56 1.91 9.43 -3.96
CA ALA A 56 1.75 8.31 -4.90
C ALA A 56 3.11 7.87 -5.46
N TYR A 57 3.93 8.81 -5.88
CA TYR A 57 5.25 8.50 -6.43
C TYR A 57 6.22 7.99 -5.36
N MET A 58 6.20 8.57 -4.17
CA MET A 58 7.05 8.12 -3.05
C MET A 58 6.76 6.66 -2.69
N LEU A 59 5.51 6.24 -2.78
CA LEU A 59 5.10 4.89 -2.43
C LEU A 59 5.13 3.93 -3.62
N ASN A 60 5.66 4.38 -4.77
CA ASN A 60 5.82 3.56 -5.97
C ASN A 60 4.49 3.06 -6.56
N PHE A 61 3.45 3.87 -6.50
CA PHE A 61 2.24 3.62 -7.27
C PHE A 61 2.48 3.98 -8.74
N ASP A 62 1.81 3.27 -9.65
CA ASP A 62 1.98 3.46 -11.09
C ASP A 62 1.60 4.88 -11.53
N SER A 63 0.56 5.46 -10.92
CA SER A 63 0.13 6.82 -11.22
C SER A 63 -0.63 7.38 -10.02
N PRO A 64 -0.75 8.73 -9.92
CA PRO A 64 -1.61 9.33 -8.89
C PRO A 64 -3.07 8.91 -9.00
N ASP A 65 -3.58 8.73 -10.21
CA ASP A 65 -4.96 8.27 -10.41
C ASP A 65 -5.16 6.86 -9.88
N TYR A 66 -4.21 5.97 -10.16
CA TYR A 66 -4.24 4.62 -9.64
C TYR A 66 -4.22 4.61 -8.11
N PHE A 67 -3.33 5.39 -7.52
CA PHE A 67 -3.25 5.54 -6.07
C PHE A 67 -4.59 6.03 -5.50
N SER A 68 -5.16 7.11 -6.06
CA SER A 68 -6.41 7.68 -5.59
C SER A 68 -7.55 6.67 -5.64
N SER A 69 -7.65 5.91 -6.74
CA SER A 69 -8.66 4.88 -6.90
C SER A 69 -8.52 3.79 -5.84
N LYS A 70 -7.32 3.31 -5.62
CA LYS A 70 -7.06 2.26 -4.63
C LYS A 70 -7.31 2.76 -3.21
N PHE A 71 -6.89 3.98 -2.91
CA PHE A 71 -7.11 4.58 -1.60
C PHE A 71 -8.61 4.73 -1.32
N LYS A 72 -9.36 5.27 -2.27
CA LYS A 72 -10.80 5.43 -2.14
C LYS A 72 -11.50 4.09 -1.96
N ARG A 73 -11.09 3.08 -2.71
CA ARG A 73 -11.66 1.74 -2.61
C ARG A 73 -11.43 1.12 -1.24
N LYS A 74 -10.26 1.37 -0.64
CA LYS A 74 -9.90 0.80 0.65
C LYS A 74 -10.50 1.58 1.82
N THR A 75 -10.54 2.91 1.74
CA THR A 75 -10.94 3.77 2.86
C THR A 75 -12.33 4.37 2.70
N GLY A 76 -12.89 4.35 1.48
CA GLY A 76 -14.15 5.01 1.18
C GLY A 76 -14.02 6.50 0.86
N LEU A 77 -12.82 7.07 0.95
CA LEU A 77 -12.56 8.49 0.73
C LEU A 77 -11.39 8.69 -0.24
N LYS A 78 -11.46 9.75 -1.04
CA LYS A 78 -10.30 10.17 -1.83
C LYS A 78 -9.19 10.64 -0.88
N PRO A 79 -7.92 10.55 -1.29
CA PRO A 79 -6.82 11.00 -0.43
C PRO A 79 -6.96 12.44 0.05
N SER A 80 -7.38 13.36 -0.83
CA SER A 80 -7.59 14.75 -0.45
C SER A 80 -8.70 14.93 0.57
N ASP A 81 -9.79 14.19 0.41
CA ASP A 81 -10.90 14.23 1.36
C ASP A 81 -10.49 13.66 2.72
N PHE A 82 -9.73 12.58 2.71
CA PHE A 82 -9.18 12.00 3.92
C PHE A 82 -8.33 13.00 4.69
N ARG A 83 -7.44 13.71 3.99
CA ARG A 83 -6.59 14.74 4.60
C ARG A 83 -7.42 15.84 5.25
N ASN A 84 -8.44 16.33 4.56
CA ASN A 84 -9.29 17.40 5.09
C ASN A 84 -10.05 17.00 6.34
N ILE A 85 -10.53 15.78 6.40
CA ILE A 85 -11.26 15.26 7.58
C ILE A 85 -10.30 15.06 8.74
N ASP A 86 -9.15 14.46 8.50
CA ASP A 86 -8.19 14.09 9.53
C ASP A 86 -7.52 15.32 10.18
N ARG A 87 -7.49 16.45 9.46
CA ARG A 87 -6.82 17.68 9.91
C ARG A 87 -7.76 18.72 10.49
N LYS A 88 -8.89 18.35 10.96
CA LYS A 88 -9.78 19.32 11.61
C LYS A 88 -9.23 19.84 12.93
#